data_d3d3ec261de7a89cb8995c502706e314
#
_entry.id   d3d3ec261de7a89cb8995c502706e314
#
_cell.length_a   1.000
_cell.length_b   1.000
_cell.length_c   1.000
_cell.angle_alpha   90.00
_cell.angle_beta   90.00
_cell.angle_gamma   90.00
#
_symmetry.space_group_name_H-M   'P 1'
#
loop_
_entity.id
_entity.type
_entity.pdbx_description
1 polymer ?
#
loop_
_entity_poly.entity_id
_entity_poly.type
_entity_poly.pdbx_seq_one_letter_code
_entity_poly.pdbx_strand_id
1 'polypeptide(L)'
;MNRNPRIKEIISGIILLAARGKDPIPLAKVHSILHAMKSDESIFSGLHFSLTGAVCYSRDIDHAIHHLTDGGFLKVVGGSAFVRENAHEFWDYLSGFLTNSQIQAVHSVSLRFHDRLRREVMDPCGRS
;
A
#
# COMPACT_ATOMS: atom_id res chain seq x y z
N MET A 1 18.54 10.29 -17.79
CA MET A 1 18.51 8.89 -17.38
C MET A 1 17.24 8.59 -16.64
N ASN A 2 16.54 7.58 -17.09
CA ASN A 2 15.28 7.21 -16.46
C ASN A 2 15.55 6.39 -15.21
N ARG A 3 14.89 6.76 -14.15
CA ARG A 3 14.96 6.01 -12.92
C ARG A 3 13.65 5.26 -12.72
N ASN A 4 13.75 3.95 -12.66
CA ASN A 4 12.57 3.15 -12.37
C ASN A 4 12.25 3.23 -10.89
N PRO A 5 11.00 3.49 -10.53
CA PRO A 5 10.63 3.50 -9.12
C PRO A 5 10.79 2.09 -8.54
N ARG A 6 11.22 2.04 -7.29
CA ARG A 6 11.34 0.76 -6.62
C ARG A 6 9.95 0.30 -6.19
N ILE A 7 9.81 -1.01 -6.05
CA ILE A 7 8.52 -1.56 -5.66
C ILE A 7 8.02 -0.95 -4.34
N LYS A 8 8.92 -0.66 -3.40
CA LYS A 8 8.52 -0.06 -2.14
C LYS A 8 7.94 1.35 -2.33
N GLU A 9 8.43 2.09 -3.31
CA GLU A 9 7.91 3.42 -3.60
C GLU A 9 6.49 3.34 -4.17
N ILE A 10 6.27 2.37 -5.03
CA ILE A 10 4.95 2.14 -5.61
C ILE A 10 3.95 1.73 -4.53
N ILE A 11 4.36 0.81 -3.65
CA ILE A 11 3.51 0.38 -2.54
C ILE A 11 3.20 1.56 -1.62
N SER A 12 4.20 2.39 -1.34
CA SER A 12 4.00 3.57 -0.51
C SER A 12 2.94 4.49 -1.09
N GLY A 13 3.03 4.74 -2.40
CA GLY A 13 2.04 5.57 -3.08
C GLY A 13 0.64 4.98 -3.00
N ILE A 14 0.54 3.67 -3.18
CA ILE A 14 -0.75 2.99 -3.13
C ILE A 14 -1.37 3.10 -1.73
N ILE A 15 -0.57 2.89 -0.70
CA ILE A 15 -1.04 2.99 0.67
C ILE A 15 -1.56 4.40 0.97
N LEU A 16 -0.79 5.41 0.60
CA LEU A 16 -1.17 6.79 0.88
C LEU A 16 -2.42 7.22 0.10
N LEU A 17 -2.54 6.78 -1.14
CA LEU A 17 -3.72 7.12 -1.93
C LEU A 17 -4.96 6.34 -1.48
N ALA A 18 -4.76 5.12 -1.03
CA ALA A 18 -5.88 4.28 -0.61
C ALA A 18 -6.46 4.71 0.74
N ALA A 19 -5.64 5.31 1.58
CA ALA A 19 -6.08 5.73 2.90
C ALA A 19 -6.77 7.07 2.82
N ARG A 20 -8.01 7.05 2.43
CA ARG A 20 -8.80 8.25 2.33
C ARG A 20 -9.42 8.55 3.67
N GLY A 21 -9.35 9.82 4.06
CA GLY A 21 -9.91 10.24 5.33
C GLY A 21 -9.00 9.84 6.48
N LYS A 22 -9.60 9.55 7.61
CA LYS A 22 -8.86 9.32 8.84
C LYS A 22 -8.94 7.89 9.34
N ASP A 23 -9.42 6.99 8.50
CA ASP A 23 -9.57 5.60 8.92
C ASP A 23 -8.22 4.92 9.03
N PRO A 24 -8.00 4.15 10.10
CA PRO A 24 -6.76 3.41 10.23
C PRO A 24 -6.70 2.25 9.25
N ILE A 25 -5.49 1.90 8.86
CA ILE A 25 -5.25 0.78 7.96
C ILE A 25 -4.60 -0.34 8.76
N PRO A 26 -5.28 -1.47 8.97
CA PRO A 26 -4.68 -2.59 9.68
C PRO A 26 -3.50 -3.14 8.88
N LEU A 27 -2.32 -3.18 9.47
CA LEU A 27 -1.12 -3.57 8.74
C LEU A 27 -1.19 -5.01 8.22
N ALA A 28 -1.77 -5.91 8.99
CA ALA A 28 -1.92 -7.29 8.55
C ALA A 28 -2.77 -7.38 7.28
N LYS A 29 -3.76 -6.50 7.15
CA LYS A 29 -4.61 -6.49 5.97
C LYS A 29 -3.86 -5.98 4.74
N VAL A 30 -2.93 -5.05 4.93
CA VAL A 30 -2.12 -4.56 3.81
C VAL A 30 -1.39 -5.74 3.16
N HIS A 31 -0.73 -6.57 3.96
CA HIS A 31 -0.01 -7.71 3.42
C HIS A 31 -0.94 -8.70 2.70
N SER A 32 -2.04 -9.06 3.32
CA SER A 32 -2.91 -10.08 2.75
C SER A 32 -3.64 -9.60 1.50
N ILE A 33 -4.08 -8.34 1.49
CA ILE A 33 -4.79 -7.79 0.34
C ILE A 33 -3.85 -7.64 -0.86
N LEU A 34 -2.65 -7.13 -0.63
CA LEU A 34 -1.68 -6.99 -1.72
C LEU A 34 -1.25 -8.36 -2.25
N HIS A 35 -1.15 -9.35 -1.36
CA HIS A 35 -0.87 -10.71 -1.80
C HIS A 35 -1.97 -11.22 -2.74
N ALA A 36 -3.23 -10.98 -2.37
CA ALA A 36 -4.35 -11.41 -3.21
C ALA A 36 -4.40 -10.69 -4.54
N MET A 37 -3.92 -9.44 -4.59
CA MET A 37 -3.96 -8.65 -5.81
C MET A 37 -2.76 -8.87 -6.72
N LYS A 38 -1.70 -9.52 -6.22
CA LYS A 38 -0.45 -9.62 -6.96
C LYS A 38 -0.60 -10.25 -8.32
N SER A 39 -1.38 -11.31 -8.42
CA SER A 39 -1.53 -12.05 -9.68
C SER A 39 -2.31 -11.27 -10.72
N ASP A 40 -3.12 -10.30 -10.30
CA ASP A 40 -3.97 -9.53 -11.19
C ASP A 40 -3.36 -8.21 -11.64
N GLU A 41 -2.31 -7.76 -10.94
CA GLU A 41 -1.75 -6.43 -11.19
C GLU A 41 -0.28 -6.55 -11.55
N SER A 42 0.05 -6.26 -12.78
CA SER A 42 1.43 -6.36 -13.26
C SER A 42 2.39 -5.43 -12.52
N ILE A 43 1.87 -4.35 -11.95
CA ILE A 43 2.68 -3.41 -11.18
C ILE A 43 3.32 -4.07 -9.96
N PHE A 44 2.78 -5.19 -9.52
CA PHE A 44 3.29 -5.93 -8.38
C PHE A 44 4.22 -7.07 -8.75
N SER A 45 4.65 -7.16 -10.00
CA SER A 45 5.48 -8.29 -10.44
C SER A 45 6.77 -8.43 -9.63
N GLY A 46 7.29 -7.31 -9.10
CA GLY A 46 8.51 -7.36 -8.29
C GLY A 46 8.27 -7.56 -6.80
N LEU A 47 7.03 -7.77 -6.41
CA LEU A 47 6.67 -7.91 -5.00
C LEU A 47 6.81 -9.35 -4.57
N HIS A 48 7.55 -9.59 -3.50
CA HIS A 48 7.81 -10.95 -3.00
C HIS A 48 7.13 -11.17 -1.64
N PHE A 49 6.58 -12.35 -1.47
CA PHE A 49 5.91 -12.74 -0.23
C PHE A 49 6.49 -14.01 0.34
N SER A 50 6.51 -14.07 1.66
CA SER A 50 6.81 -15.31 2.40
C SER A 50 5.52 -15.78 3.04
N LEU A 51 5.24 -17.07 2.91
CA LEU A 51 4.06 -17.66 3.50
C LEU A 51 4.49 -18.58 4.63
N THR A 52 3.94 -18.35 5.82
CA THR A 52 4.21 -19.19 6.97
C THR A 52 2.85 -19.60 7.54
N GLY A 53 2.42 -20.82 7.26
CA GLY A 53 1.09 -21.22 7.59
C GLY A 53 0.09 -20.37 6.84
N ALA A 54 -0.83 -19.73 7.57
CA ALA A 54 -1.83 -18.86 6.97
C ALA A 54 -1.39 -17.39 6.90
N VAL A 55 -0.16 -17.10 7.28
CA VAL A 55 0.32 -15.71 7.36
C VAL A 55 1.07 -15.34 6.09
N CYS A 56 0.64 -14.28 5.44
CA CYS A 56 1.33 -13.69 4.30
C CYS A 56 2.16 -12.50 4.78
N TYR A 57 3.42 -12.48 4.43
CA TYR A 57 4.30 -11.39 4.84
C TYR A 57 5.19 -10.97 3.67
N SER A 58 5.33 -9.69 3.46
CA SER A 58 6.25 -9.17 2.46
C SER A 58 7.21 -8.19 3.10
N ARG A 59 8.50 -8.45 2.95
CA ARG A 59 9.53 -7.52 3.41
C ARG A 59 9.42 -6.20 2.65
N ASP A 60 9.04 -6.25 1.38
CA ASP A 60 8.89 -5.05 0.57
C ASP A 60 7.82 -4.14 1.14
N ILE A 61 6.70 -4.71 1.57
CA ILE A 61 5.61 -3.94 2.17
C ILE A 61 6.07 -3.37 3.51
N ASP A 62 6.73 -4.19 4.31
CA ASP A 62 7.24 -3.76 5.61
C ASP A 62 8.20 -2.59 5.47
N HIS A 63 9.13 -2.68 4.49
CA HIS A 63 10.07 -1.60 4.22
C HIS A 63 9.36 -0.33 3.78
N ALA A 64 8.31 -0.46 2.96
CA ALA A 64 7.55 0.70 2.52
C ALA A 64 6.89 1.40 3.71
N ILE A 65 6.30 0.61 4.61
CA ILE A 65 5.64 1.15 5.79
C ILE A 65 6.65 1.84 6.70
N HIS A 66 7.80 1.22 6.92
CA HIS A 66 8.85 1.82 7.75
C HIS A 66 9.36 3.11 7.13
N HIS A 67 9.55 3.13 5.83
CA HIS A 67 10.03 4.30 5.13
C HIS A 67 9.05 5.47 5.28
N LEU A 68 7.76 5.19 5.13
CA LEU A 68 6.74 6.23 5.30
C LEU A 68 6.65 6.71 6.74
N THR A 69 6.81 5.78 7.69
CA THR A 69 6.77 6.12 9.10
C THR A 69 7.97 7.00 9.48
N ASP A 70 9.16 6.61 9.03
CA ASP A 70 10.37 7.38 9.29
C ASP A 70 10.31 8.77 8.67
N GLY A 71 9.67 8.89 7.53
CA GLY A 71 9.51 10.16 6.83
C GLY A 71 8.42 11.05 7.41
N GLY A 72 7.66 10.54 8.36
CA GLY A 72 6.60 11.32 8.98
C GLY A 72 5.29 11.34 8.21
N PHE A 73 5.12 10.46 7.24
CA PHE A 73 3.89 10.39 6.44
C PHE A 73 2.87 9.42 7.00
N LEU A 74 3.32 8.47 7.81
CA LEU A 74 2.46 7.51 8.50
C LEU A 74 2.77 7.52 9.99
N LYS A 75 1.76 7.18 10.78
CA LYS A 75 1.92 6.92 12.21
C LYS A 75 1.36 5.54 12.47
N VAL A 76 2.14 4.68 13.11
CA VAL A 76 1.71 3.31 13.39
C VAL A 76 1.40 3.20 14.88
N VAL A 77 0.20 2.76 15.20
CA VAL A 77 -0.25 2.57 16.58
C VAL A 77 -1.08 1.29 16.64
N GLY A 78 -0.69 0.38 17.52
CA GLY A 78 -1.49 -0.81 17.77
C GLY A 78 -1.74 -1.68 16.54
N GLY A 79 -0.76 -1.80 15.66
CA GLY A 79 -0.90 -2.63 14.47
C GLY A 79 -1.67 -1.99 13.33
N SER A 80 -2.02 -0.71 13.47
CA SER A 80 -2.71 0.03 12.42
C SER A 80 -1.91 1.25 12.02
N ALA A 81 -2.02 1.64 10.76
CA ALA A 81 -1.35 2.82 10.25
C ALA A 81 -2.37 3.93 10.00
N PHE A 82 -1.96 5.13 10.33
CA PHE A 82 -2.75 6.34 10.10
C PHE A 82 -1.97 7.25 9.16
N VAL A 83 -2.60 7.69 8.10
CA VAL A 83 -1.96 8.60 7.14
C VAL A 83 -1.98 10.01 7.70
N ARG A 84 -0.83 10.66 7.68
CA ARG A 84 -0.69 12.01 8.22
C ARG A 84 -1.05 13.06 7.18
N GLU A 85 -1.24 14.30 7.64
CA GLU A 85 -1.71 15.38 6.79
C GLU A 85 -0.77 15.71 5.64
N ASN A 86 0.51 15.48 5.85
CA ASN A 86 1.52 15.83 4.85
C ASN A 86 1.77 14.71 3.82
N ALA A 87 0.93 13.70 3.81
CA ALA A 87 1.13 12.56 2.90
C ALA A 87 1.17 12.98 1.43
N HIS A 88 0.45 14.05 1.08
CA HIS A 88 0.44 14.53 -0.30
C HIS A 88 1.84 14.94 -0.77
N GLU A 89 2.71 15.34 0.14
CA GLU A 89 4.08 15.73 -0.22
C GLU A 89 4.85 14.53 -0.77
N PHE A 90 4.66 13.37 -0.17
CA PHE A 90 5.30 12.16 -0.67
C PHE A 90 4.77 11.79 -2.06
N TRP A 91 3.47 11.91 -2.25
CA TRP A 91 2.88 11.62 -3.55
C TRP A 91 3.40 12.57 -4.63
N ASP A 92 3.53 13.86 -4.30
CA ASP A 92 4.08 14.84 -5.24
C ASP A 92 5.51 14.47 -5.62
N TYR A 93 6.30 14.04 -4.65
CA TYR A 93 7.65 13.59 -4.89
C TYR A 93 7.67 12.36 -5.80
N LEU A 94 6.87 11.36 -5.44
CA LEU A 94 6.83 10.10 -6.17
C LEU A 94 6.37 10.29 -7.60
N SER A 95 5.33 11.09 -7.81
CA SER A 95 4.76 11.26 -9.14
C SER A 95 5.76 11.87 -10.12
N GLY A 96 6.78 12.55 -9.61
CA GLY A 96 7.85 13.08 -10.45
C GLY A 96 8.71 12.00 -11.10
N PHE A 97 8.68 10.78 -10.58
CA PHE A 97 9.46 9.67 -11.14
C PHE A 97 8.62 8.74 -12.00
N LEU A 98 7.31 8.89 -11.98
CA LEU A 98 6.42 7.96 -12.66
C LEU A 98 6.02 8.48 -14.02
N THR A 99 5.88 7.56 -14.97
CA THR A 99 5.27 7.91 -16.25
C THR A 99 3.77 8.09 -16.05
N ASN A 100 3.10 8.71 -17.01
CA ASN A 100 1.64 8.87 -16.94
C ASN A 100 0.95 7.51 -16.80
N SER A 101 1.46 6.52 -17.50
CA SER A 101 0.92 5.17 -17.43
C SER A 101 1.05 4.59 -16.03
N GLN A 102 2.21 4.79 -15.41
CA GLN A 102 2.44 4.31 -14.05
C GLN A 102 1.56 5.05 -13.04
N ILE A 103 1.40 6.35 -13.20
CA ILE A 103 0.54 7.14 -12.33
C ILE A 103 -0.89 6.60 -12.39
N GLN A 104 -1.39 6.35 -13.60
CA GLN A 104 -2.73 5.80 -13.76
C GLN A 104 -2.86 4.42 -13.14
N ALA A 105 -1.83 3.59 -13.29
CA ALA A 105 -1.83 2.26 -12.70
C ALA A 105 -1.87 2.33 -11.18
N VAL A 106 -1.08 3.22 -10.58
CA VAL A 106 -1.06 3.37 -9.13
C VAL A 106 -2.41 3.85 -8.62
N HIS A 107 -3.01 4.83 -9.29
CA HIS A 107 -4.34 5.30 -8.91
C HIS A 107 -5.39 4.19 -9.00
N SER A 108 -5.38 3.46 -10.09
CA SER A 108 -6.32 2.39 -10.33
C SER A 108 -6.20 1.28 -9.28
N VAL A 109 -4.97 0.88 -9.00
CA VAL A 109 -4.70 -0.15 -8.00
C VAL A 109 -5.08 0.33 -6.61
N SER A 110 -4.80 1.61 -6.30
CA SER A 110 -5.13 2.14 -4.98
C SER A 110 -6.64 2.16 -4.74
N LEU A 111 -7.43 2.42 -5.77
CA LEU A 111 -8.88 2.35 -5.64
C LEU A 111 -9.35 0.92 -5.35
N ARG A 112 -8.79 -0.05 -6.05
CA ARG A 112 -9.12 -1.45 -5.80
C ARG A 112 -8.67 -1.91 -4.42
N PHE A 113 -7.48 -1.47 -4.01
CA PHE A 113 -6.97 -1.79 -2.68
C PHE A 113 -7.88 -1.19 -1.61
N HIS A 114 -8.25 0.08 -1.77
CA HIS A 114 -9.13 0.76 -0.83
C HIS A 114 -10.47 0.04 -0.73
N ASP A 115 -11.01 -0.39 -1.86
CA ASP A 115 -12.29 -1.06 -1.91
C ASP A 115 -12.24 -2.40 -1.18
N ARG A 116 -11.18 -3.17 -1.41
CA ARG A 116 -10.98 -4.44 -0.70
C ARG A 116 -10.79 -4.22 0.79
N LEU A 117 -9.99 -3.21 1.14
CA LEU A 117 -9.73 -2.91 2.53
C LEU A 117 -11.02 -2.54 3.26
N ARG A 118 -11.83 -1.69 2.62
CA ARG A 118 -13.09 -1.27 3.20
C ARG A 118 -14.03 -2.46 3.42
N ARG A 119 -14.10 -3.36 2.45
CA ARG A 119 -14.95 -4.53 2.56
C ARG A 119 -14.52 -5.46 3.70
N GLU A 120 -13.23 -5.67 3.84
CA GLU A 120 -12.73 -6.56 4.87
C GLU A 120 -12.88 -5.97 6.26
N VAL A 121 -12.72 -4.66 6.38
CA VAL A 121 -12.88 -3.99 7.67
C VAL A 121 -14.35 -3.87 8.05
N MET A 122 -15.20 -3.55 7.06
CA MET A 122 -16.63 -3.37 7.32
C MET A 122 -17.36 -4.69 7.55
N ASP A 123 -16.77 -5.79 7.16
CA ASP A 123 -17.37 -7.10 7.31
C ASP A 123 -16.45 -7.99 8.14
N PRO A 124 -16.24 -7.63 9.41
CA PRO A 124 -15.23 -8.31 10.23
C PRO A 124 -15.55 -9.76 10.53
N CYS A 125 -16.78 -10.14 10.40
CA CYS A 125 -17.12 -11.52 10.68
C CYS A 125 -16.69 -12.44 9.58
N GLY A 126 -16.03 -11.88 8.63
CA GLY A 126 -15.57 -12.67 7.56
C GLY A 126 -16.68 -13.27 6.88
N ARG A 127 -17.78 -12.85 7.04
CA ARG A 127 -18.78 -13.28 6.41
C ARG A 127 -18.43 -14.27 5.68
N SER A 128 -18.00 -14.84 5.82
CA SER A 128 -17.72 -15.92 5.08
C SER A 128 -18.45 -16.39 4.12
#